data_2f968e07584bf671c2d412bb56e7f567
#
_entry.id   2f968e07584bf671c2d412bb56e7f567
#
_cell.length_a   1.000
_cell.length_b   1.000
_cell.length_c   1.000
_cell.angle_alpha   90.00
_cell.angle_beta   90.00
_cell.angle_gamma   90.00
#
_symmetry.space_group_name_H-M   'P 1'
#
loop_
_entity.id
_entity.type
_entity.pdbx_description
1 polymer ?
#
loop_
_entity_poly.entity_id
_entity_poly.type
_entity_poly.pdbx_seq_one_letter_code
_entity_poly.pdbx_strand_id
1 'polypeptide(L)'
;TSNDAGEKVRFQQFETGEDEAGFISADIQQKMKDGGFRYQDCAVLYRTNAQSRLFEEHFVLSNIPYKMVGGVNFYARKEIKDLLSYLKTIDNAKDDLAVRRIINVPKRGIGAATLAKVQSYAIEHDMSFYQALRAASEIPSLGRAAVKIEPFVTFIQAMRSKAELIPVSSLLQEIIDATGYVEE
;
A
#
# COMPACT_ATOMS: atom_id res chain seq x y z
N THR A 1 5.05 9.15 -40.97
CA THR A 1 5.96 9.75 -39.98
C THR A 1 7.09 10.44 -40.70
N SER A 2 7.62 11.52 -40.13
CA SER A 2 8.78 12.24 -40.62
C SER A 2 10.12 11.69 -40.12
N ASN A 3 10.08 10.58 -39.40
CA ASN A 3 11.26 9.95 -38.83
C ASN A 3 11.93 9.03 -39.85
N ASP A 4 13.23 8.90 -39.77
CA ASP A 4 14.00 7.93 -40.53
C ASP A 4 13.64 6.49 -40.17
N ALA A 5 14.03 5.52 -40.99
CA ALA A 5 13.84 4.12 -40.74
C ALA A 5 14.62 3.69 -39.47
N GLY A 6 13.93 3.28 -38.45
CA GLY A 6 14.52 2.75 -37.22
C GLY A 6 14.89 1.27 -37.32
N GLU A 7 15.16 0.65 -36.15
CA GLU A 7 15.38 -0.78 -36.05
C GLU A 7 14.10 -1.57 -36.42
N LYS A 8 14.30 -2.81 -36.86
CA LYS A 8 13.17 -3.71 -37.17
C LYS A 8 12.41 -4.05 -35.91
N VAL A 9 11.08 -4.15 -36.05
CA VAL A 9 10.20 -4.63 -34.98
C VAL A 9 10.59 -6.05 -34.61
N ARG A 10 10.76 -6.30 -33.32
CA ARG A 10 10.99 -7.63 -32.74
C ARG A 10 9.67 -8.14 -32.17
N PHE A 11 9.33 -9.37 -32.49
CA PHE A 11 8.19 -10.07 -31.88
C PHE A 11 8.74 -11.15 -30.93
N GLN A 12 8.19 -11.19 -29.73
CA GLN A 12 8.51 -12.23 -28.75
C GLN A 12 7.24 -12.68 -28.04
N GLN A 13 7.13 -13.96 -27.78
CA GLN A 13 6.04 -14.56 -27.03
C GLN A 13 6.58 -15.12 -25.73
N PHE A 14 5.84 -14.91 -24.64
CA PHE A 14 6.16 -15.38 -23.29
C PHE A 14 5.07 -16.32 -22.79
N GLU A 15 5.41 -17.23 -21.89
CA GLU A 15 4.45 -18.14 -21.27
C GLU A 15 3.64 -17.43 -20.19
N THR A 16 4.26 -16.49 -19.48
CA THR A 16 3.63 -15.73 -18.39
C THR A 16 3.86 -14.22 -18.54
N GLY A 17 2.98 -13.42 -17.92
CA GLY A 17 3.18 -11.98 -17.83
C GLY A 17 4.39 -11.58 -16.97
N GLU A 18 4.80 -12.44 -16.05
CA GLU A 18 5.99 -12.29 -15.23
C GLU A 18 7.28 -12.36 -16.09
N ASP A 19 7.35 -13.35 -16.98
CA ASP A 19 8.47 -13.50 -17.92
C ASP A 19 8.54 -12.30 -18.87
N GLU A 20 7.37 -11.82 -19.35
CA GLU A 20 7.29 -10.62 -20.18
C GLU A 20 7.85 -9.39 -19.46
N ALA A 21 7.40 -9.14 -18.22
CA ALA A 21 7.81 -7.98 -17.45
C ALA A 21 9.31 -8.06 -17.08
N GLY A 22 9.78 -9.25 -16.73
CA GLY A 22 11.20 -9.52 -16.46
C GLY A 22 12.08 -9.24 -17.67
N PHE A 23 11.69 -9.74 -18.84
CA PHE A 23 12.41 -9.52 -20.09
C PHE A 23 12.47 -8.03 -20.45
N ILE A 24 11.35 -7.31 -20.39
CA ILE A 24 11.29 -5.88 -20.71
C ILE A 24 12.15 -5.07 -19.76
N SER A 25 12.13 -5.39 -18.46
CA SER A 25 12.97 -4.72 -17.47
C SER A 25 14.46 -4.93 -17.74
N ALA A 26 14.85 -6.16 -18.10
CA ALA A 26 16.23 -6.47 -18.45
C ALA A 26 16.68 -5.78 -19.75
N ASP A 27 15.81 -5.75 -20.77
CA ASP A 27 16.11 -5.06 -22.06
C ASP A 27 16.28 -3.55 -21.86
N ILE A 28 15.44 -2.92 -21.05
CA ILE A 28 15.60 -1.50 -20.70
C ILE A 28 16.93 -1.26 -19.97
N GLN A 29 17.26 -2.06 -18.96
CA GLN A 29 18.54 -1.92 -18.24
C GLN A 29 19.75 -2.12 -19.15
N GLN A 30 19.68 -3.07 -20.09
CA GLN A 30 20.76 -3.30 -21.05
C GLN A 30 20.95 -2.09 -21.95
N LYS A 31 19.88 -1.51 -22.48
CA LYS A 31 19.93 -0.29 -23.30
C LYS A 31 20.54 0.91 -22.56
N MET A 32 20.26 1.02 -21.25
CA MET A 32 20.90 2.06 -20.42
C MET A 32 22.40 1.85 -20.29
N LYS A 33 22.85 0.58 -20.10
CA LYS A 33 24.29 0.23 -20.00
C LYS A 33 25.03 0.48 -21.31
N ASP A 34 24.39 0.18 -22.44
CA ASP A 34 24.98 0.38 -23.76
C ASP A 34 25.12 1.88 -24.14
N GLY A 35 24.52 2.79 -23.34
CA GLY A 35 24.76 4.23 -23.41
C GLY A 35 24.01 4.96 -24.52
N GLY A 36 23.08 4.28 -25.23
CA GLY A 36 22.33 4.88 -26.34
C GLY A 36 21.00 5.52 -25.94
N PHE A 37 20.48 5.21 -24.75
CA PHE A 37 19.15 5.59 -24.30
C PHE A 37 19.15 6.10 -22.85
N ARG A 38 18.11 6.87 -22.51
CA ARG A 38 17.77 7.25 -21.14
C ARG A 38 16.43 6.64 -20.80
N TYR A 39 16.12 6.43 -19.52
CA TYR A 39 14.81 5.90 -19.09
C TYR A 39 13.62 6.66 -19.68
N GLN A 40 13.73 7.97 -19.80
CA GLN A 40 12.68 8.82 -20.40
C GLN A 40 12.46 8.60 -21.89
N ASP A 41 13.38 7.93 -22.58
CA ASP A 41 13.29 7.63 -24.01
C ASP A 41 12.58 6.28 -24.25
N CYS A 42 12.25 5.54 -23.16
CA CYS A 42 11.55 4.27 -23.20
C CYS A 42 10.08 4.43 -22.84
N ALA A 43 9.21 3.70 -23.53
CA ALA A 43 7.79 3.61 -23.19
C ALA A 43 7.31 2.16 -23.29
N VAL A 44 6.53 1.71 -22.30
CA VAL A 44 5.85 0.43 -22.31
C VAL A 44 4.35 0.67 -22.48
N LEU A 45 3.79 0.10 -23.54
CA LEU A 45 2.36 0.22 -23.84
C LEU A 45 1.69 -1.13 -23.55
N TYR A 46 0.56 -1.10 -22.86
CA TYR A 46 -0.22 -2.29 -22.52
C TYR A 46 -1.70 -2.04 -22.77
N ARG A 47 -2.46 -3.10 -22.93
CA ARG A 47 -3.88 -3.01 -23.28
C ARG A 47 -4.79 -2.77 -22.08
N THR A 48 -4.48 -3.36 -20.94
CA THR A 48 -5.32 -3.28 -19.73
C THR A 48 -4.52 -2.82 -18.52
N ASN A 49 -5.16 -2.07 -17.64
CA ASN A 49 -4.54 -1.60 -16.39
C ASN A 49 -4.08 -2.74 -15.46
N ALA A 50 -4.61 -3.95 -15.62
CA ALA A 50 -4.16 -5.11 -14.84
C ALA A 50 -2.72 -5.52 -15.19
N GLN A 51 -2.30 -5.35 -16.45
CA GLN A 51 -0.94 -5.68 -16.89
C GLN A 51 0.12 -4.74 -16.28
N SER A 52 -0.25 -3.48 -15.97
CA SER A 52 0.70 -2.51 -15.43
C SER A 52 1.35 -2.96 -14.13
N ARG A 53 0.65 -3.72 -13.30
CA ARG A 53 1.13 -4.16 -12.00
C ARG A 53 2.44 -4.94 -12.10
N LEU A 54 2.53 -5.90 -13.01
CA LEU A 54 3.73 -6.71 -13.18
C LEU A 54 4.93 -5.84 -13.62
N PHE A 55 4.70 -4.91 -14.55
CA PHE A 55 5.75 -3.96 -14.94
C PHE A 55 6.18 -3.07 -13.78
N GLU A 56 5.23 -2.54 -12.99
CA GLU A 56 5.54 -1.72 -11.83
C GLU A 56 6.37 -2.47 -10.79
N GLU A 57 6.00 -3.72 -10.49
CA GLU A 57 6.73 -4.60 -9.56
C GLU A 57 8.18 -4.84 -10.05
N HIS A 58 8.35 -5.21 -11.32
CA HIS A 58 9.69 -5.42 -11.90
C HIS A 58 10.52 -4.15 -11.96
N PHE A 59 9.92 -3.00 -12.27
CA PHE A 59 10.63 -1.72 -12.31
C PHE A 59 11.10 -1.29 -10.91
N VAL A 60 10.28 -1.50 -9.88
CA VAL A 60 10.66 -1.25 -8.48
C VAL A 60 11.82 -2.16 -8.07
N LEU A 61 11.73 -3.47 -8.31
CA LEU A 61 12.78 -4.42 -7.98
C LEU A 61 14.09 -4.13 -8.71
N SER A 62 14.00 -3.66 -9.95
CA SER A 62 15.15 -3.35 -10.81
C SER A 62 15.65 -1.90 -10.65
N ASN A 63 15.08 -1.11 -9.75
CA ASN A 63 15.37 0.33 -9.58
C ASN A 63 15.23 1.13 -10.89
N ILE A 64 14.27 0.79 -11.74
CA ILE A 64 13.94 1.52 -12.97
C ILE A 64 12.96 2.64 -12.63
N PRO A 65 13.30 3.92 -12.79
CA PRO A 65 12.37 5.01 -12.57
C PRO A 65 11.28 4.99 -13.65
N TYR A 66 10.02 5.08 -13.24
CA TYR A 66 8.88 5.05 -14.17
C TYR A 66 7.81 6.07 -13.81
N LYS A 67 6.97 6.39 -14.78
CA LYS A 67 5.76 7.20 -14.62
C LYS A 67 4.59 6.54 -15.33
N MET A 68 3.50 6.33 -14.61
CA MET A 68 2.24 5.88 -15.20
C MET A 68 1.54 7.03 -15.91
N VAL A 69 1.07 6.77 -17.13
CA VAL A 69 0.30 7.73 -17.92
C VAL A 69 -1.08 7.13 -18.22
N GLY A 70 -2.13 7.85 -17.89
CA GLY A 70 -3.51 7.43 -18.13
C GLY A 70 -4.07 6.36 -17.21
N GLY A 71 -3.39 6.04 -16.10
CA GLY A 71 -3.81 5.08 -15.08
C GLY A 71 -3.44 5.52 -13.67
N VAL A 72 -3.97 4.81 -12.68
CA VAL A 72 -3.57 4.97 -11.28
C VAL A 72 -2.58 3.85 -10.95
N ASN A 73 -1.39 4.23 -10.49
CA ASN A 73 -0.39 3.30 -9.99
C ASN A 73 -1.05 2.33 -9.00
N PHE A 74 -0.75 1.04 -9.09
CA PHE A 74 -1.34 0.01 -8.24
C PHE A 74 -1.23 0.36 -6.75
N TYR A 75 -0.05 0.78 -6.31
CA TYR A 75 0.21 1.17 -4.92
C TYR A 75 -0.43 2.52 -4.52
N ALA A 76 -0.89 3.32 -5.49
CA ALA A 76 -1.60 4.56 -5.22
C ALA A 76 -3.11 4.36 -5.01
N ARG A 77 -3.65 3.19 -5.33
CA ARG A 77 -5.06 2.87 -5.15
C ARG A 77 -5.44 2.92 -3.68
N LYS A 78 -6.66 3.37 -3.41
CA LYS A 78 -7.17 3.55 -2.04
C LYS A 78 -7.09 2.25 -1.24
N GLU A 79 -7.64 1.18 -1.81
CA GLU A 79 -7.72 -0.15 -1.22
C GLU A 79 -6.34 -0.72 -0.86
N ILE A 80 -5.36 -0.54 -1.74
CA ILE A 80 -3.98 -1.00 -1.50
C ILE A 80 -3.33 -0.20 -0.36
N LYS A 81 -3.51 1.12 -0.36
CA LYS A 81 -3.00 1.97 0.73
C LYS A 81 -3.63 1.65 2.07
N ASP A 82 -4.92 1.30 2.09
CA ASP A 82 -5.61 0.93 3.32
C ASP A 82 -5.09 -0.40 3.87
N LEU A 83 -4.96 -1.42 3.02
CA LEU A 83 -4.41 -2.72 3.40
C LEU A 83 -2.94 -2.63 3.86
N LEU A 84 -2.11 -1.86 3.14
CA LEU A 84 -0.73 -1.60 3.57
C LEU A 84 -0.68 -0.86 4.91
N SER A 85 -1.63 0.05 5.18
CA SER A 85 -1.70 0.75 6.46
C SER A 85 -2.12 -0.19 7.60
N TYR A 86 -2.97 -1.19 7.33
CA TYR A 86 -3.23 -2.26 8.29
C TYR A 86 -1.97 -3.05 8.62
N LEU A 87 -1.25 -3.52 7.61
CA LEU A 87 0.00 -4.28 7.81
C LEU A 87 1.04 -3.47 8.59
N LYS A 88 1.26 -2.19 8.24
CA LYS A 88 2.17 -1.30 8.98
C LYS A 88 1.74 -1.11 10.44
N THR A 89 0.44 -0.95 10.69
CA THR A 89 -0.08 -0.79 12.07
C THR A 89 0.08 -2.07 12.87
N ILE A 90 -0.10 -3.22 12.25
CA ILE A 90 0.11 -4.53 12.87
C ILE A 90 1.59 -4.76 13.17
N ASP A 91 2.50 -4.40 12.26
CA ASP A 91 3.94 -4.56 12.45
C ASP A 91 4.45 -3.77 13.67
N ASN A 92 4.33 -2.46 13.70
CA ASN A 92 4.92 -1.67 14.78
C ASN A 92 4.04 -0.55 15.37
N ALA A 93 2.94 -0.19 14.71
CA ALA A 93 1.99 0.85 15.13
C ALA A 93 2.62 2.24 15.45
N LYS A 94 3.81 2.53 14.89
CA LYS A 94 4.50 3.81 15.07
C LYS A 94 4.18 4.82 13.97
N ASP A 95 3.63 4.35 12.83
CA ASP A 95 3.19 5.20 11.73
C ASP A 95 1.78 5.73 12.04
N ASP A 96 1.71 6.89 12.70
CA ASP A 96 0.45 7.54 13.05
C ASP A 96 -0.45 7.83 11.83
N LEU A 97 0.15 8.07 10.66
CA LEU A 97 -0.60 8.28 9.43
C LEU A 97 -1.29 6.98 8.97
N ALA A 98 -0.60 5.85 9.09
CA ALA A 98 -1.18 4.55 8.79
C ALA A 98 -2.35 4.23 9.73
N VAL A 99 -2.17 4.42 11.05
CA VAL A 99 -3.22 4.20 12.04
C VAL A 99 -4.44 5.06 11.77
N ARG A 100 -4.25 6.36 11.52
CA ARG A 100 -5.33 7.31 11.23
C ARG A 100 -6.08 6.97 9.95
N ARG A 101 -5.37 6.44 8.96
CA ARG A 101 -5.97 6.05 7.70
C ARG A 101 -6.99 4.93 7.88
N ILE A 102 -6.71 3.95 8.72
CA ILE A 102 -7.52 2.72 8.84
C ILE A 102 -8.50 2.72 10.01
N ILE A 103 -8.41 3.65 10.94
CA ILE A 103 -9.24 3.63 12.16
C ILE A 103 -10.76 3.65 11.86
N ASN A 104 -11.16 4.24 10.73
CA ASN A 104 -12.53 4.25 10.21
C ASN A 104 -12.66 3.50 8.86
N VAL A 105 -11.80 2.56 8.57
CA VAL A 105 -11.91 1.68 7.40
C VAL A 105 -11.84 0.24 7.89
N PRO A 106 -12.97 -0.50 7.94
CA PRO A 106 -14.35 -0.08 7.67
C PRO A 106 -14.87 0.98 8.66
N LYS A 107 -16.01 1.57 8.34
CA LYS A 107 -16.61 2.66 9.12
C LYS A 107 -16.93 2.23 10.55
N ARG A 108 -16.31 2.85 11.56
CA ARG A 108 -16.51 2.57 13.00
C ARG A 108 -17.21 3.71 13.75
N GLY A 109 -17.53 4.81 13.07
CA GLY A 109 -18.19 5.96 13.68
C GLY A 109 -17.35 6.72 14.70
N ILE A 110 -16.01 6.67 14.56
CA ILE A 110 -15.07 7.43 15.39
C ILE A 110 -14.91 8.81 14.74
N GLY A 111 -15.53 9.83 15.31
CA GLY A 111 -15.55 11.18 14.75
C GLY A 111 -14.23 11.93 14.87
N ALA A 112 -14.07 12.96 14.03
CA ALA A 112 -12.86 13.81 14.03
C ALA A 112 -12.56 14.43 15.40
N ALA A 113 -13.60 14.86 16.12
CA ALA A 113 -13.44 15.41 17.49
C ALA A 113 -12.86 14.38 18.48
N THR A 114 -13.24 13.10 18.34
CA THR A 114 -12.70 12.01 19.15
C THR A 114 -11.21 11.80 18.82
N LEU A 115 -10.87 11.76 17.53
CA LEU A 115 -9.48 11.60 17.09
C LEU A 115 -8.60 12.79 17.53
N ALA A 116 -9.15 14.01 17.51
CA ALA A 116 -8.42 15.19 18.01
C ALA A 116 -8.10 15.10 19.51
N LYS A 117 -9.05 14.61 20.33
CA LYS A 117 -8.81 14.39 21.77
C LYS A 117 -7.75 13.33 22.02
N VAL A 118 -7.76 12.21 21.28
CA VAL A 118 -6.73 11.17 21.35
C VAL A 118 -5.37 11.76 20.97
N GLN A 119 -5.32 12.60 19.92
CA GLN A 119 -4.07 13.24 19.51
C GLN A 119 -3.53 14.19 20.56
N SER A 120 -4.37 15.03 21.18
CA SER A 120 -3.94 15.92 22.24
C SER A 120 -3.35 15.14 23.40
N TYR A 121 -3.99 14.05 23.80
CA TYR A 121 -3.49 13.17 24.85
C TYR A 121 -2.16 12.50 24.47
N ALA A 122 -2.02 12.07 23.22
CA ALA A 122 -0.77 11.48 22.72
C ALA A 122 0.41 12.47 22.82
N ILE A 123 0.18 13.73 22.42
CA ILE A 123 1.18 14.80 22.49
C ILE A 123 1.53 15.13 23.96
N GLU A 124 0.51 15.27 24.81
CA GLU A 124 0.69 15.62 26.22
C GLU A 124 1.51 14.57 27.00
N HIS A 125 1.41 13.29 26.60
CA HIS A 125 2.07 12.17 27.28
C HIS A 125 3.26 11.61 26.50
N ASP A 126 3.72 12.28 25.44
CA ASP A 126 4.85 11.86 24.58
C ASP A 126 4.73 10.39 24.12
N MET A 127 3.57 10.04 23.61
CA MET A 127 3.27 8.69 23.10
C MET A 127 2.76 8.70 21.66
N SER A 128 2.84 7.56 20.97
CA SER A 128 2.27 7.42 19.63
C SER A 128 0.74 7.50 19.67
N PHE A 129 0.14 7.86 18.55
CA PHE A 129 -1.30 7.91 18.40
C PHE A 129 -1.96 6.56 18.73
N TYR A 130 -1.34 5.45 18.33
CA TYR A 130 -1.84 4.12 18.67
C TYR A 130 -1.74 3.81 20.17
N GLN A 131 -0.68 4.23 20.84
CA GLN A 131 -0.58 4.06 22.30
C GLN A 131 -1.68 4.85 23.01
N ALA A 132 -1.98 6.05 22.57
CA ALA A 132 -3.11 6.82 23.10
C ALA A 132 -4.47 6.17 22.81
N LEU A 133 -4.65 5.53 21.65
CA LEU A 133 -5.85 4.74 21.36
C LEU A 133 -6.00 3.55 22.33
N ARG A 134 -4.90 2.89 22.70
CA ARG A 134 -4.93 1.80 23.71
C ARG A 134 -5.29 2.31 25.10
N ALA A 135 -4.93 3.54 25.44
CA ALA A 135 -5.27 4.19 26.68
C ALA A 135 -6.62 4.96 26.61
N ALA A 136 -7.46 4.70 25.61
CA ALA A 136 -8.67 5.48 25.37
C ALA A 136 -9.62 5.53 26.56
N SER A 137 -9.70 4.47 27.38
CA SER A 137 -10.49 4.43 28.61
C SER A 137 -9.97 5.36 29.70
N GLU A 138 -8.70 5.71 29.66
CA GLU A 138 -8.01 6.58 30.64
C GLU A 138 -8.13 8.07 30.27
N ILE A 139 -8.62 8.37 29.07
CA ILE A 139 -8.78 9.73 28.57
C ILE A 139 -10.16 10.31 29.00
N PRO A 140 -10.24 11.15 30.05
CA PRO A 140 -11.53 11.58 30.61
C PRO A 140 -12.39 12.31 29.60
N SER A 141 -11.76 13.07 28.68
CA SER A 141 -12.46 13.87 27.67
C SER A 141 -13.16 13.04 26.59
N LEU A 142 -12.86 11.74 26.46
CA LEU A 142 -13.50 10.84 25.50
C LEU A 142 -14.87 10.33 25.98
N GLY A 143 -15.02 10.07 27.28
CA GLY A 143 -16.26 9.52 27.82
C GLY A 143 -16.74 8.28 27.06
N ARG A 144 -18.00 8.28 26.63
CA ARG A 144 -18.60 7.15 25.86
C ARG A 144 -17.94 6.90 24.49
N ALA A 145 -17.20 7.86 23.94
CA ALA A 145 -16.56 7.66 22.66
C ALA A 145 -15.39 6.65 22.72
N ALA A 146 -14.80 6.42 23.90
CA ALA A 146 -13.78 5.41 24.13
C ALA A 146 -14.24 4.01 23.72
N VAL A 147 -15.49 3.65 23.97
CA VAL A 147 -16.08 2.33 23.63
C VAL A 147 -16.01 2.03 22.13
N LYS A 148 -16.06 3.07 21.27
CA LYS A 148 -15.95 2.88 19.82
C LYS A 148 -14.52 2.59 19.34
N ILE A 149 -13.52 2.94 20.15
CA ILE A 149 -12.10 2.74 19.84
C ILE A 149 -11.68 1.31 20.20
N GLU A 150 -12.21 0.74 21.26
CA GLU A 150 -11.84 -0.55 21.79
C GLU A 150 -11.86 -1.70 20.77
N PRO A 151 -12.90 -1.87 19.92
CA PRO A 151 -12.91 -2.92 18.91
C PRO A 151 -11.76 -2.81 17.91
N PHE A 152 -11.38 -1.59 17.54
CA PHE A 152 -10.23 -1.38 16.66
C PHE A 152 -8.91 -1.81 17.32
N VAL A 153 -8.69 -1.41 18.56
CA VAL A 153 -7.49 -1.76 19.31
C VAL A 153 -7.40 -3.27 19.51
N THR A 154 -8.50 -3.90 19.91
CA THR A 154 -8.59 -5.36 20.09
C THR A 154 -8.28 -6.11 18.80
N PHE A 155 -8.85 -5.65 17.68
CA PHE A 155 -8.58 -6.23 16.37
C PHE A 155 -7.10 -6.15 16.00
N ILE A 156 -6.48 -4.98 16.12
CA ILE A 156 -5.05 -4.81 15.79
C ILE A 156 -4.18 -5.69 16.69
N GLN A 157 -4.48 -5.79 17.99
CA GLN A 157 -3.72 -6.66 18.91
C GLN A 157 -3.85 -8.14 18.56
N ALA A 158 -5.06 -8.59 18.21
CA ALA A 158 -5.27 -9.97 17.75
C ALA A 158 -4.48 -10.27 16.48
N MET A 159 -4.48 -9.36 15.51
CA MET A 159 -3.72 -9.53 14.26
C MET A 159 -2.19 -9.50 14.52
N ARG A 160 -1.71 -8.68 15.45
CA ARG A 160 -0.29 -8.68 15.86
C ARG A 160 0.16 -10.03 16.44
N SER A 161 -0.64 -10.61 17.31
CA SER A 161 -0.34 -11.96 17.86
C SER A 161 -0.31 -13.03 16.77
N LYS A 162 -1.18 -12.92 15.76
CA LYS A 162 -1.20 -13.85 14.63
C LYS A 162 -0.03 -13.64 13.66
N ALA A 163 0.42 -12.40 13.47
CA ALA A 163 1.51 -12.07 12.57
C ALA A 163 2.83 -12.79 12.90
N GLU A 164 3.01 -13.19 14.14
CA GLU A 164 4.17 -13.99 14.58
C GLU A 164 4.07 -15.46 14.18
N LEU A 165 2.88 -15.94 13.82
CA LEU A 165 2.57 -17.36 13.65
C LEU A 165 2.24 -17.76 12.22
N ILE A 166 1.80 -16.82 11.38
CA ILE A 166 1.30 -17.09 10.03
C ILE A 166 2.00 -16.23 8.97
N PRO A 167 2.08 -16.71 7.71
CA PRO A 167 2.61 -15.91 6.59
C PRO A 167 1.84 -14.61 6.38
N VAL A 168 2.52 -13.56 5.87
CA VAL A 168 1.92 -12.25 5.59
C VAL A 168 0.73 -12.35 4.63
N SER A 169 0.77 -13.25 3.64
CA SER A 169 -0.35 -13.49 2.73
C SER A 169 -1.60 -13.97 3.43
N SER A 170 -1.45 -14.90 4.39
CA SER A 170 -2.57 -15.40 5.21
C SER A 170 -3.08 -14.33 6.16
N LEU A 171 -2.18 -13.56 6.77
CA LEU A 171 -2.55 -12.43 7.62
C LEU A 171 -3.35 -11.38 6.84
N LEU A 172 -2.93 -11.07 5.61
CA LEU A 172 -3.64 -10.12 4.74
C LEU A 172 -5.04 -10.62 4.41
N GLN A 173 -5.21 -11.93 4.11
CA GLN A 173 -6.52 -12.50 3.86
C GLN A 173 -7.42 -12.39 5.10
N GLU A 174 -6.90 -12.69 6.28
CA GLU A 174 -7.67 -12.52 7.53
C GLU A 174 -8.09 -11.07 7.79
N ILE A 175 -7.24 -10.10 7.45
CA ILE A 175 -7.59 -8.67 7.56
C ILE A 175 -8.74 -8.34 6.61
N ILE A 176 -8.68 -8.80 5.35
CA ILE A 176 -9.72 -8.58 4.35
C ILE A 176 -11.06 -9.16 4.83
N ASP A 177 -11.04 -10.42 5.26
CA ASP A 177 -12.24 -11.14 5.70
C ASP A 177 -12.85 -10.51 6.97
N ALA A 178 -12.03 -10.22 7.97
CA ALA A 178 -12.49 -9.66 9.24
C ALA A 178 -12.97 -8.19 9.13
N THR A 179 -12.49 -7.45 8.14
CA THR A 179 -12.92 -6.07 7.90
C THR A 179 -14.09 -5.96 6.94
N GLY A 180 -14.43 -7.05 6.23
CA GLY A 180 -15.45 -7.01 5.16
C GLY A 180 -15.05 -6.12 4.00
N TYR A 181 -13.78 -5.88 3.79
CA TYR A 181 -13.27 -4.84 2.87
C TYR A 181 -13.65 -5.08 1.39
N VAL A 182 -13.93 -6.31 1.02
CA VAL A 182 -14.34 -6.67 -0.36
C VAL A 182 -15.85 -6.47 -0.58
N GLU A 183 -16.64 -6.35 0.50
CA GLU A 183 -18.10 -6.23 0.45
C GLU A 183 -18.57 -4.76 0.46
N GLU A 184 -17.67 -3.79 0.65
CA GLU A 184 -17.90 -2.34 0.55
C GLU A 184 -17.61 -1.80 -0.87
#